data_fa8d4a66019cc703e1d2f0bb6de725d9
#
_entry.id   fa8d4a66019cc703e1d2f0bb6de725d9
#
_cell.length_a   1.000
_cell.length_b   1.000
_cell.length_c   1.000
_cell.angle_alpha   90.00
_cell.angle_beta   90.00
_cell.angle_gamma   90.00
#
_symmetry.space_group_name_H-M   'P 1'
#
loop_
_entity.id
_entity.type
_entity.pdbx_description
1 polymer ?
#
loop_
_entity_poly.entity_id
_entity_poly.type
_entity_poly.pdbx_seq_one_letter_code
_entity_poly.pdbx_strand_id
1 'polypeptide(L)'
;MLYDKLKNYSKSGIYPFHMPGHKRTDITEEGIIPYNIDITEIHDFDNLHSPNGVIDEIQKKAAKLYNAKNAFILINGSTGGILSAIRSMTNQGDKILMARNCHKSVYNSAELFNLNVDYIFPDTDSRYNILTSVSPYDIEDKLTKHNDEIRPVSYTHLTLPTTSRVEIS
;
A
#
# COMPACT_ATOMS: atom_id res chain seq x y z
N MET A 1 -10.70 12.84 16.70
CA MET A 1 -10.00 12.23 15.54
C MET A 1 -10.52 12.80 14.23
N LEU A 2 -9.98 12.42 13.05
CA LEU A 2 -10.39 13.01 11.74
C LEU A 2 -11.89 12.97 11.50
N TYR A 3 -12.54 11.82 11.73
CA TYR A 3 -14.00 11.68 11.56
C TYR A 3 -14.78 12.71 12.40
N ASP A 4 -14.43 12.91 13.66
CA ASP A 4 -15.12 13.87 14.53
C ASP A 4 -14.91 15.30 14.05
N LYS A 5 -13.69 15.62 13.55
CA LYS A 5 -13.37 16.91 12.96
C LYS A 5 -14.21 17.18 11.72
N LEU A 6 -14.33 16.20 10.81
CA LEU A 6 -15.19 16.28 9.62
C LEU A 6 -16.66 16.42 9.99
N LYS A 7 -17.14 15.66 10.97
CA LYS A 7 -18.51 15.73 11.45
C LYS A 7 -18.85 17.08 12.09
N ASN A 8 -17.91 17.66 12.85
CA ASN A 8 -18.08 19.00 13.41
C ASN A 8 -18.08 20.06 12.31
N TYR A 9 -17.18 19.94 11.34
CA TYR A 9 -17.14 20.83 10.20
C TYR A 9 -18.44 20.75 9.37
N SER A 10 -19.03 19.57 9.16
CA SER A 10 -20.31 19.43 8.45
C SER A 10 -21.48 20.19 9.11
N LYS A 11 -21.39 20.41 10.43
CA LYS A 11 -22.40 21.11 11.23
C LYS A 11 -22.09 22.60 11.46
N SER A 12 -20.96 23.10 10.96
CA SER A 12 -20.49 24.46 11.28
C SER A 12 -21.28 25.58 10.62
N GLY A 13 -22.19 25.27 9.68
CA GLY A 13 -22.88 26.29 8.89
C GLY A 13 -22.04 27.02 7.84
N ILE A 14 -20.74 26.71 7.73
CA ILE A 14 -19.85 27.29 6.74
C ILE A 14 -20.21 26.74 5.36
N TYR A 15 -20.50 27.62 4.41
CA TYR A 15 -20.80 27.21 3.03
C TYR A 15 -19.52 26.75 2.31
N PRO A 16 -19.52 25.55 1.67
CA PRO A 16 -18.31 24.98 1.05
C PRO A 16 -18.08 25.56 -0.35
N PHE A 17 -17.33 26.65 -0.46
CA PHE A 17 -16.89 27.17 -1.76
C PHE A 17 -15.79 26.33 -2.44
N HIS A 18 -15.24 25.35 -1.72
CA HIS A 18 -14.24 24.39 -2.23
C HIS A 18 -14.88 23.23 -2.99
N MET A 19 -14.07 22.43 -3.67
CA MET A 19 -14.48 21.14 -4.20
C MET A 19 -14.73 20.14 -3.04
N PRO A 20 -15.54 19.10 -3.23
CA PRO A 20 -16.25 18.72 -4.46
C PRO A 20 -17.53 19.54 -4.73
N GLY A 21 -18.03 19.40 -5.98
CA GLY A 21 -19.13 20.20 -6.50
C GLY A 21 -20.51 19.98 -5.88
N HIS A 22 -20.76 18.84 -5.20
CA HIS A 22 -22.03 18.55 -4.52
C HIS A 22 -22.32 19.48 -3.32
N LYS A 23 -21.32 20.25 -2.86
CA LYS A 23 -21.45 21.26 -1.80
C LYS A 23 -22.07 20.72 -0.50
N ARG A 24 -21.77 19.46 -0.16
CA ARG A 24 -22.32 18.74 1.02
C ARG A 24 -23.83 18.55 0.98
N THR A 25 -24.45 18.73 -0.19
CA THR A 25 -25.88 18.47 -0.37
C THR A 25 -26.10 16.96 -0.45
N ASP A 26 -26.93 16.44 0.44
CA ASP A 26 -27.37 15.05 0.36
C ASP A 26 -28.38 14.93 -0.79
N ILE A 27 -27.96 14.24 -1.85
CA ILE A 27 -28.78 14.04 -3.05
C ILE A 27 -29.64 12.76 -2.90
N THR A 28 -29.31 11.93 -1.91
CA THR A 28 -30.02 10.68 -1.64
C THR A 28 -30.90 10.84 -0.41
N GLU A 29 -32.16 10.48 -0.51
CA GLU A 29 -33.12 10.51 0.59
C GLU A 29 -32.69 9.63 1.79
N GLU A 30 -31.73 8.74 1.59
CA GLU A 30 -31.29 7.72 2.54
C GLU A 30 -29.93 8.00 3.22
N GLY A 31 -29.26 9.11 2.90
CA GLY A 31 -27.98 9.45 3.53
C GLY A 31 -26.85 8.40 3.35
N ILE A 32 -26.95 7.57 2.30
CA ILE A 32 -26.03 6.44 2.06
C ILE A 32 -24.63 6.93 1.68
N ILE A 33 -24.56 8.07 1.00
CA ILE A 33 -23.27 8.64 0.57
C ILE A 33 -22.92 9.81 1.49
N PRO A 34 -21.73 9.78 2.12
CA PRO A 34 -21.37 10.75 3.15
C PRO A 34 -20.89 12.10 2.56
N TYR A 35 -21.67 12.72 1.68
CA TYR A 35 -21.35 14.01 1.07
C TYR A 35 -21.11 15.14 2.08
N ASN A 36 -21.73 15.04 3.24
CA ASN A 36 -21.60 16.03 4.31
C ASN A 36 -20.19 16.10 4.93
N ILE A 37 -19.38 15.06 4.77
CA ILE A 37 -18.00 14.97 5.25
C ILE A 37 -16.97 14.83 4.12
N ASP A 38 -17.40 14.90 2.88
CA ASP A 38 -16.52 14.87 1.71
C ASP A 38 -15.96 16.26 1.41
N ILE A 39 -14.65 16.40 1.49
CA ILE A 39 -13.92 17.66 1.36
C ILE A 39 -12.64 17.46 0.55
N THR A 40 -12.07 18.54 0.07
CA THR A 40 -10.69 18.59 -0.47
C THR A 40 -9.71 19.13 0.58
N GLU A 41 -8.50 19.51 0.16
CA GLU A 41 -7.49 20.15 1.02
C GLU A 41 -7.95 21.57 1.36
N ILE A 42 -8.57 21.72 2.50
CA ILE A 42 -9.00 23.00 3.04
C ILE A 42 -8.25 23.33 4.33
N HIS A 43 -8.29 24.59 4.73
CA HIS A 43 -7.69 25.04 5.97
C HIS A 43 -8.11 24.15 7.14
N ASP A 44 -7.18 23.77 7.99
CA ASP A 44 -7.32 22.89 9.15
C ASP A 44 -7.49 21.38 8.85
N PHE A 45 -7.60 20.92 7.60
CA PHE A 45 -7.80 19.50 7.28
C PHE A 45 -6.60 18.77 6.69
N ASP A 46 -5.44 19.49 6.63
CA ASP A 46 -4.20 18.88 6.17
C ASP A 46 -4.17 18.55 4.66
N ASN A 47 -3.03 18.08 4.17
CA ASN A 47 -2.82 17.69 2.78
C ASN A 47 -2.04 16.37 2.73
N LEU A 48 -2.57 15.38 2.03
CA LEU A 48 -1.97 14.05 1.96
C LEU A 48 -0.59 14.05 1.29
N HIS A 49 -0.32 14.96 0.36
CA HIS A 49 0.98 15.08 -0.32
C HIS A 49 2.06 15.75 0.55
N SER A 50 1.65 16.52 1.56
CA SER A 50 2.55 17.18 2.50
C SER A 50 1.90 17.25 3.88
N PRO A 51 1.70 16.09 4.53
CA PRO A 51 0.98 16.01 5.78
C PRO A 51 1.77 16.69 6.92
N ASN A 52 1.12 17.60 7.62
CA ASN A 52 1.69 18.32 8.78
C ASN A 52 0.67 18.53 9.92
N GLY A 53 -0.50 17.91 9.83
CA GLY A 53 -1.61 18.03 10.77
C GLY A 53 -2.24 16.67 11.09
N VAL A 54 -3.56 16.57 10.91
CA VAL A 54 -4.36 15.39 11.30
C VAL A 54 -3.96 14.12 10.53
N ILE A 55 -3.54 14.24 9.29
CA ILE A 55 -3.07 13.11 8.47
C ILE A 55 -1.71 12.63 8.99
N ASP A 56 -0.79 13.54 9.26
CA ASP A 56 0.52 13.23 9.86
C ASP A 56 0.35 12.53 11.22
N GLU A 57 -0.56 13.01 12.08
CA GLU A 57 -0.87 12.34 13.33
C GLU A 57 -1.37 10.91 13.16
N ILE A 58 -2.22 10.66 12.15
CA ILE A 58 -2.74 9.32 11.84
C ILE A 58 -1.61 8.42 11.38
N GLN A 59 -0.74 8.91 10.48
CA GLN A 59 0.42 8.16 9.99
C GLN A 59 1.39 7.82 11.14
N LYS A 60 1.69 8.76 12.03
CA LYS A 60 2.52 8.52 13.22
C LYS A 60 1.92 7.48 14.17
N LYS A 61 0.59 7.53 14.39
CA LYS A 61 -0.10 6.52 15.21
C LYS A 61 -0.06 5.15 14.56
N ALA A 62 -0.25 5.06 13.25
CA ALA A 62 -0.13 3.80 12.50
C ALA A 62 1.29 3.25 12.58
N ALA A 63 2.31 4.06 12.34
CA ALA A 63 3.71 3.66 12.46
C ALA A 63 4.02 3.10 13.85
N LYS A 64 3.56 3.77 14.92
CA LYS A 64 3.74 3.28 16.29
C LYS A 64 3.02 1.94 16.53
N LEU A 65 1.79 1.77 16.02
CA LEU A 65 1.01 0.54 16.19
C LEU A 65 1.69 -0.66 15.55
N TYR A 66 2.27 -0.46 14.36
CA TYR A 66 2.95 -1.52 13.61
C TYR A 66 4.46 -1.62 13.90
N ASN A 67 4.96 -0.86 14.88
CA ASN A 67 6.39 -0.79 15.20
C ASN A 67 7.26 -0.50 13.98
N ALA A 68 6.79 0.40 13.11
CA ALA A 68 7.45 0.82 11.89
C ALA A 68 8.03 2.23 12.06
N LYS A 69 9.07 2.56 11.29
CA LYS A 69 9.65 3.90 11.28
C LYS A 69 8.67 4.95 10.71
N ASN A 70 7.96 4.59 9.66
CA ASN A 70 6.98 5.42 8.99
C ASN A 70 5.77 4.59 8.56
N ALA A 71 4.63 5.24 8.38
CA ALA A 71 3.44 4.68 7.75
C ALA A 71 2.87 5.71 6.79
N PHE A 72 2.34 5.25 5.65
CA PHE A 72 1.79 6.10 4.62
C PHE A 72 0.36 5.67 4.28
N ILE A 73 -0.55 6.64 4.18
CA ILE A 73 -1.90 6.39 3.70
C ILE A 73 -1.86 6.32 2.17
N LEU A 74 -2.37 5.23 1.62
CA LEU A 74 -2.42 5.00 0.17
C LEU A 74 -3.81 5.30 -0.36
N ILE A 75 -3.88 6.02 -1.49
CA ILE A 75 -5.14 6.36 -2.17
C ILE A 75 -5.42 5.47 -3.38
N ASN A 76 -4.40 4.80 -3.92
CA ASN A 76 -4.51 3.91 -5.09
C ASN A 76 -4.48 2.43 -4.70
N GLY A 77 -5.00 2.11 -3.51
CA GLY A 77 -5.03 0.75 -2.98
C GLY A 77 -3.63 0.15 -2.75
N SER A 78 -3.60 -1.11 -2.34
CA SER A 78 -2.34 -1.85 -2.11
C SER A 78 -1.47 -1.97 -3.36
N THR A 79 -2.07 -1.96 -4.55
CA THR A 79 -1.32 -1.97 -5.82
C THR A 79 -0.39 -0.75 -5.92
N GLY A 80 -0.91 0.45 -5.64
CA GLY A 80 -0.10 1.67 -5.61
C GLY A 80 1.05 1.59 -4.61
N GLY A 81 0.79 1.01 -3.43
CA GLY A 81 1.82 0.78 -2.41
C GLY A 81 2.91 -0.19 -2.86
N ILE A 82 2.54 -1.31 -3.48
CA ILE A 82 3.49 -2.30 -4.00
C ILE A 82 4.36 -1.69 -5.10
N LEU A 83 3.76 -0.98 -6.06
CA LEU A 83 4.52 -0.29 -7.11
C LEU A 83 5.52 0.71 -6.49
N SER A 84 5.05 1.53 -5.56
CA SER A 84 5.90 2.54 -4.90
C SER A 84 7.05 1.90 -4.13
N ALA A 85 6.78 0.83 -3.38
CA ALA A 85 7.79 0.11 -2.61
C ALA A 85 8.87 -0.48 -3.54
N ILE A 86 8.46 -1.21 -4.59
CA ILE A 86 9.41 -1.80 -5.55
C ILE A 86 10.23 -0.69 -6.23
N ARG A 87 9.58 0.39 -6.68
CA ARG A 87 10.28 1.49 -7.36
C ARG A 87 11.27 2.20 -6.45
N SER A 88 10.97 2.35 -5.17
CA SER A 88 11.87 3.01 -4.21
C SER A 88 13.17 2.23 -3.96
N MET A 89 13.17 0.93 -4.23
CA MET A 89 14.28 0.01 -3.98
C MET A 89 15.00 -0.43 -5.25
N THR A 90 14.50 -0.06 -6.42
CA THR A 90 15.04 -0.51 -7.72
C THR A 90 15.27 0.63 -8.69
N ASN A 91 16.24 0.44 -9.57
CA ASN A 91 16.48 1.23 -10.77
C ASN A 91 16.09 0.42 -12.01
N GLN A 92 15.94 1.09 -13.14
CA GLN A 92 15.73 0.43 -14.42
C GLN A 92 16.88 -0.56 -14.72
N GLY A 93 16.54 -1.77 -15.11
CA GLY A 93 17.51 -2.83 -15.41
C GLY A 93 17.96 -3.65 -14.20
N ASP A 94 17.61 -3.24 -12.98
CA ASP A 94 17.92 -4.05 -11.80
C ASP A 94 17.22 -5.42 -11.86
N LYS A 95 17.87 -6.42 -11.29
CA LYS A 95 17.31 -7.77 -11.18
C LYS A 95 16.57 -7.92 -9.87
N ILE A 96 15.34 -8.42 -9.94
CA ILE A 96 14.51 -8.74 -8.78
C ILE A 96 14.21 -10.23 -8.72
N LEU A 97 14.09 -10.76 -7.51
CA LEU A 97 13.63 -12.12 -7.25
C LEU A 97 12.18 -12.08 -6.82
N MET A 98 11.30 -12.83 -7.50
CA MET A 98 9.88 -12.85 -7.17
C MET A 98 9.29 -14.25 -7.21
N ALA A 99 8.36 -14.51 -6.28
CA ALA A 99 7.63 -15.77 -6.29
C ALA A 99 6.69 -15.85 -7.50
N ARG A 100 6.62 -17.00 -8.16
CA ARG A 100 5.78 -17.18 -9.36
C ARG A 100 4.29 -17.00 -9.08
N ASN A 101 3.85 -17.19 -7.84
CA ASN A 101 2.47 -16.99 -7.40
C ASN A 101 2.23 -15.64 -6.71
N CYS A 102 3.13 -14.66 -6.85
CA CYS A 102 2.92 -13.34 -6.26
C CYS A 102 1.76 -12.57 -6.92
N HIS A 103 1.31 -11.53 -6.26
CA HIS A 103 0.21 -10.71 -6.75
C HIS A 103 0.57 -10.01 -8.07
N LYS A 104 -0.42 -9.83 -8.95
CA LYS A 104 -0.28 -9.19 -10.27
C LYS A 104 0.43 -7.84 -10.23
N SER A 105 0.28 -7.06 -9.15
CA SER A 105 0.96 -5.77 -9.01
C SER A 105 2.49 -5.86 -9.00
N VAL A 106 3.07 -6.99 -8.58
CA VAL A 106 4.52 -7.22 -8.64
C VAL A 106 4.98 -7.43 -10.08
N TYR A 107 4.22 -8.21 -10.87
CA TYR A 107 4.44 -8.36 -12.31
C TYR A 107 4.35 -7.02 -13.04
N ASN A 108 3.31 -6.26 -12.74
CA ASN A 108 3.12 -4.93 -13.32
C ASN A 108 4.28 -3.98 -12.95
N SER A 109 4.84 -4.10 -11.74
CA SER A 109 6.02 -3.32 -11.34
C SER A 109 7.24 -3.68 -12.16
N ALA A 110 7.48 -5.00 -12.37
CA ALA A 110 8.62 -5.47 -13.16
C ALA A 110 8.55 -4.97 -14.61
N GLU A 111 7.38 -5.01 -15.21
CA GLU A 111 7.14 -4.50 -16.56
C GLU A 111 7.28 -2.97 -16.62
N LEU A 112 6.56 -2.24 -15.73
CA LEU A 112 6.53 -0.77 -15.73
C LEU A 112 7.91 -0.15 -15.50
N PHE A 113 8.73 -0.77 -14.65
CA PHE A 113 10.05 -0.24 -14.29
C PHE A 113 11.19 -0.91 -15.10
N ASN A 114 10.86 -1.75 -16.06
CA ASN A 114 11.81 -2.47 -16.91
C ASN A 114 12.86 -3.22 -16.08
N LEU A 115 12.39 -4.07 -15.16
CA LEU A 115 13.23 -4.86 -14.28
C LEU A 115 13.50 -6.25 -14.87
N ASN A 116 14.67 -6.79 -14.61
CA ASN A 116 14.99 -8.18 -14.90
C ASN A 116 14.44 -9.07 -13.81
N VAL A 117 13.71 -10.12 -14.18
CA VAL A 117 13.04 -10.99 -13.20
C VAL A 117 13.70 -12.35 -13.16
N ASP A 118 14.06 -12.79 -11.96
CA ASP A 118 14.28 -14.20 -11.64
C ASP A 118 13.12 -14.74 -10.81
N TYR A 119 12.72 -15.98 -11.05
CA TYR A 119 11.56 -16.57 -10.41
C TYR A 119 11.94 -17.64 -9.40
N ILE A 120 11.19 -17.65 -8.29
CA ILE A 120 11.11 -18.78 -7.38
C ILE A 120 9.76 -19.44 -7.55
N PHE A 121 9.77 -20.75 -7.70
CA PHE A 121 8.54 -21.53 -7.85
C PHE A 121 8.10 -22.07 -6.49
N PRO A 122 6.87 -21.81 -6.07
CA PRO A 122 6.33 -22.40 -4.86
C PRO A 122 6.12 -23.92 -5.07
N ASP A 123 6.12 -24.67 -3.98
CA ASP A 123 5.74 -26.06 -3.97
C ASP A 123 4.26 -26.22 -4.34
N THR A 124 3.88 -27.41 -4.77
CA THR A 124 2.49 -27.75 -5.11
C THR A 124 2.00 -28.86 -4.23
N ASP A 125 0.87 -28.65 -3.55
CA ASP A 125 0.13 -29.73 -2.90
C ASP A 125 -0.59 -30.54 -3.98
N SER A 126 -0.08 -31.74 -4.24
CA SER A 126 -0.62 -32.63 -5.29
C SER A 126 -2.03 -33.13 -4.99
N ARG A 127 -2.46 -33.11 -3.72
CA ARG A 127 -3.80 -33.56 -3.30
C ARG A 127 -4.89 -32.58 -3.74
N TYR A 128 -4.58 -31.29 -3.69
CA TYR A 128 -5.54 -30.24 -4.00
C TYR A 128 -5.17 -29.43 -5.25
N ASN A 129 -4.02 -29.72 -5.84
CA ASN A 129 -3.46 -29.00 -6.98
C ASN A 129 -3.38 -27.47 -6.73
N ILE A 130 -2.94 -27.10 -5.53
CA ILE A 130 -2.75 -25.70 -5.13
C ILE A 130 -1.28 -25.41 -4.87
N LEU A 131 -0.88 -24.19 -5.16
CA LEU A 131 0.45 -23.68 -4.83
C LEU A 131 0.54 -23.44 -3.31
N THR A 132 1.66 -23.84 -2.73
CA THR A 132 1.93 -23.70 -1.30
C THR A 132 3.01 -22.64 -1.04
N SER A 133 3.87 -22.86 -0.07
CA SER A 133 4.95 -21.93 0.28
C SER A 133 6.13 -22.02 -0.67
N VAL A 134 6.93 -20.97 -0.71
CA VAL A 134 8.27 -20.98 -1.30
C VAL A 134 9.25 -21.50 -0.25
N SER A 135 10.17 -22.35 -0.64
CA SER A 135 11.21 -22.89 0.25
C SER A 135 12.22 -21.77 0.60
N PRO A 136 12.54 -21.55 1.87
CA PRO A 136 13.63 -20.66 2.28
C PRO A 136 14.98 -21.06 1.66
N TYR A 137 15.24 -22.34 1.47
CA TYR A 137 16.46 -22.84 0.84
C TYR A 137 16.57 -22.43 -0.64
N ASP A 138 15.45 -22.41 -1.36
CA ASP A 138 15.44 -21.96 -2.76
C ASP A 138 15.74 -20.46 -2.85
N ILE A 139 15.25 -19.69 -1.88
CA ILE A 139 15.54 -18.25 -1.78
C ILE A 139 17.04 -18.06 -1.54
N GLU A 140 17.60 -18.75 -0.55
CA GLU A 140 19.02 -18.66 -0.18
C GLU A 140 19.93 -19.10 -1.33
N ASP A 141 19.61 -20.21 -1.99
CA ASP A 141 20.32 -20.71 -3.16
C ASP A 141 20.35 -19.69 -4.31
N LYS A 142 19.19 -19.10 -4.61
CA LYS A 142 19.08 -18.05 -5.63
C LYS A 142 19.89 -16.80 -5.28
N LEU A 143 19.79 -16.33 -4.04
CA LEU A 143 20.56 -15.17 -3.58
C LEU A 143 22.07 -15.43 -3.64
N THR A 144 22.52 -16.61 -3.21
CA THR A 144 23.92 -17.00 -3.23
C THR A 144 24.47 -17.11 -4.66
N LYS A 145 23.68 -17.67 -5.58
CA LYS A 145 24.10 -17.83 -6.99
C LYS A 145 24.24 -16.50 -7.74
N HIS A 146 23.47 -15.49 -7.33
CA HIS A 146 23.48 -14.19 -8.00
C HIS A 146 24.35 -13.13 -7.33
N ASN A 147 25.04 -13.47 -6.24
CA ASN A 147 26.13 -12.72 -5.62
C ASN A 147 25.95 -11.18 -5.66
N ASP A 148 25.01 -10.66 -4.89
CA ASP A 148 24.68 -9.22 -4.76
C ASP A 148 24.07 -8.51 -5.99
N GLU A 149 23.81 -9.20 -7.10
CA GLU A 149 23.11 -8.62 -8.26
C GLU A 149 21.61 -8.49 -8.03
N ILE A 150 21.05 -9.25 -7.09
CA ILE A 150 19.60 -9.23 -6.82
C ILE A 150 19.29 -8.10 -5.85
N ARG A 151 18.45 -7.19 -6.30
CA ARG A 151 17.76 -6.21 -5.45
C ARG A 151 16.52 -6.86 -4.84
N PRO A 152 15.68 -6.15 -4.13
CA PRO A 152 14.73 -6.71 -3.18
C PRO A 152 14.00 -7.96 -3.63
N VAL A 153 13.83 -8.88 -2.69
CA VAL A 153 12.97 -10.06 -2.86
C VAL A 153 11.55 -9.62 -2.63
N SER A 154 10.72 -9.72 -3.67
CA SER A 154 9.29 -9.51 -3.51
C SER A 154 8.59 -10.83 -3.27
N TYR A 155 8.12 -10.97 -2.04
CA TYR A 155 7.26 -12.06 -1.63
C TYR A 155 5.93 -11.47 -1.17
N THR A 156 4.89 -11.62 -1.97
CA THR A 156 3.56 -11.20 -1.58
C THR A 156 2.62 -12.39 -1.65
N HIS A 157 2.37 -12.98 -0.51
CA HIS A 157 1.16 -13.75 -0.30
C HIS A 157 0.25 -12.92 0.60
N LEU A 158 -0.74 -12.27 0.02
CA LEU A 158 -1.78 -11.55 0.75
C LEU A 158 -2.77 -12.56 1.32
N THR A 159 -2.39 -13.24 2.37
CA THR A 159 -3.35 -13.80 3.31
C THR A 159 -3.36 -12.92 4.55
N LEU A 160 -4.43 -12.22 4.78
CA LEU A 160 -4.71 -11.56 6.05
C LEU A 160 -5.14 -12.63 7.09
N PRO A 161 -4.68 -12.55 8.34
CA PRO A 161 -3.61 -11.73 8.91
C PRO A 161 -2.35 -12.58 9.10
N THR A 162 -1.28 -12.26 8.45
CA THR A 162 -0.01 -12.91 8.72
C THR A 162 0.75 -12.17 9.80
N THR A 163 1.08 -12.87 10.85
CA THR A 163 1.96 -12.44 11.95
C THR A 163 3.44 -12.49 11.59
N SER A 164 3.80 -12.67 10.32
CA SER A 164 5.19 -12.69 9.89
C SER A 164 5.73 -11.27 9.71
N ARG A 165 6.60 -10.86 10.62
CA ARG A 165 7.41 -9.65 10.49
C ARG A 165 8.39 -9.84 9.35
N VAL A 166 8.38 -8.94 8.37
CA VAL A 166 9.51 -8.72 7.47
C VAL A 166 10.37 -7.66 8.15
N GLU A 167 11.48 -8.06 8.72
CA GLU A 167 12.52 -7.14 9.18
C GLU A 167 13.33 -6.75 7.94
N ILE A 168 13.18 -5.51 7.51
CA ILE A 168 14.09 -4.90 6.55
C ILE A 168 15.12 -4.14 7.38
N SER A 169 16.32 -4.71 7.46
CA SER A 169 17.51 -4.04 8.04
C SER A 169 18.02 -2.94 7.12
#